data_fd06ea3401cc7fb998aad6ca3a7cefa4
#
_entry.id   fd06ea3401cc7fb998aad6ca3a7cefa4
#
_cell.length_a   1.000
_cell.length_b   1.000
_cell.length_c   1.000
_cell.angle_alpha   90.00
_cell.angle_beta   90.00
_cell.angle_gamma   90.00
#
_symmetry.space_group_name_H-M   'P 1'
#
loop_
_entity.id
_entity.type
_entity.pdbx_description
1 polymer ?
#
loop_
_entity_poly.entity_id
_entity_poly.type
_entity_poly.pdbx_seq_one_letter_code
_entity_poly.pdbx_strand_id
1 'polypeptide(L)'
;GHNRTRSASKIVPGPAISVRSLSDEQILVLCRDQRGCRYLQRKLNECDADVVNRIFEATKDQIVLLMIDPFGNYFCQKLFESCTSAQVTEFLRVCSPTVSTIAVNQHGTRALQKLMERITTKEQIFLLVDSLRNDVVRLIRDLNGNHVIQKLLLTMNGEDVQFIYDAACDSVIEVGSHRHGCCVLQRCLTYASPENRRKLVCRIIEEALSLVGDPFGNYVCQYVFDLQVQEFTDGLVAQFVGKLLFLSMQKFSSNVVEKSLRSSSPYLIDIMVEEILQPDILHELLLDNYGNYVIQTALDVSACLGPVKRKHVATTVQTALSTTKSPYGRRIMTKLKNQE
;
A
#
# COMPACT_ATOMS: atom_id res chain seq x y z
N GLY A 1 5.27 60.60 3.98
CA GLY A 1 6.13 59.75 4.74
C GLY A 1 6.11 58.34 4.14
N HIS A 2 7.07 58.02 3.27
CA HIS A 2 7.24 56.69 2.74
C HIS A 2 7.97 55.80 3.77
N ASN A 3 7.25 54.92 4.45
CA ASN A 3 7.87 53.87 5.20
C ASN A 3 8.29 52.75 4.19
N ARG A 4 9.55 52.75 3.83
CA ARG A 4 10.22 51.65 3.18
C ARG A 4 10.37 50.52 4.22
N THR A 5 9.50 49.49 4.12
CA THR A 5 9.77 48.17 4.70
C THR A 5 11.07 47.67 4.08
N ARG A 6 12.14 47.64 4.87
CA ARG A 6 13.39 46.97 4.51
C ARG A 6 13.07 45.49 4.34
N SER A 7 13.05 45.04 3.10
CA SER A 7 13.03 43.64 2.75
C SER A 7 14.20 42.95 3.47
N ALA A 8 13.93 41.86 4.16
CA ALA A 8 14.94 40.97 4.70
C ALA A 8 15.68 40.29 3.52
N SER A 9 16.49 41.06 2.82
CA SER A 9 17.27 40.61 1.68
C SER A 9 18.61 40.06 2.19
N LYS A 10 18.75 38.72 2.02
CA LYS A 10 19.99 38.09 1.62
C LYS A 10 21.12 38.09 2.64
N ILE A 11 20.96 37.24 3.66
CA ILE A 11 22.15 36.71 4.32
C ILE A 11 22.40 35.32 3.67
N VAL A 12 22.95 35.29 2.46
CA VAL A 12 23.73 34.14 2.01
C VAL A 12 25.15 34.43 2.46
N PRO A 13 25.70 33.69 3.44
CA PRO A 13 27.09 33.91 3.82
C PRO A 13 27.96 33.68 2.59
N GLY A 14 28.83 34.66 2.30
CA GLY A 14 29.92 34.44 1.35
C GLY A 14 30.81 33.27 1.83
N PRO A 15 31.70 32.76 0.99
CA PRO A 15 32.54 31.59 1.29
C PRO A 15 33.42 31.73 2.55
N ALA A 16 33.48 32.90 3.16
CA ALA A 16 34.29 33.21 4.34
C ALA A 16 33.55 33.16 5.70
N ILE A 17 32.20 32.98 5.73
CA ILE A 17 31.46 32.99 7.00
C ILE A 17 31.33 31.55 7.53
N SER A 18 31.90 31.31 8.72
CA SER A 18 31.79 30.02 9.43
C SER A 18 30.40 29.86 10.06
N VAL A 19 29.80 28.67 9.92
CA VAL A 19 28.56 28.31 10.63
C VAL A 19 28.68 28.52 12.14
N ARG A 20 29.86 28.30 12.69
CA ARG A 20 30.14 28.48 14.13
C ARG A 20 29.91 29.91 14.65
N SER A 21 30.02 30.90 13.75
CA SER A 21 29.83 32.34 14.12
C SER A 21 28.39 32.82 13.90
N LEU A 22 27.52 32.01 13.30
CA LEU A 22 26.12 32.38 13.10
C LEU A 22 25.29 32.23 14.35
N SER A 23 24.34 33.17 14.58
CA SER A 23 23.31 33.02 15.60
C SER A 23 22.30 31.92 15.25
N ASP A 24 21.54 31.45 16.26
CA ASP A 24 20.45 30.49 16.01
C ASP A 24 19.43 31.03 15.02
N GLU A 25 19.05 32.31 15.15
CA GLU A 25 18.12 32.97 14.22
C GLU A 25 18.65 32.99 12.79
N GLN A 26 19.93 33.26 12.61
CA GLN A 26 20.57 33.27 11.29
C GLN A 26 20.55 31.86 10.67
N ILE A 27 20.85 30.83 11.45
CA ILE A 27 20.78 29.43 11.01
C ILE A 27 19.34 29.05 10.61
N LEU A 28 18.34 29.41 11.42
CA LEU A 28 16.93 29.12 11.14
C LEU A 28 16.43 29.83 9.86
N VAL A 29 16.88 31.05 9.60
CA VAL A 29 16.59 31.77 8.35
C VAL A 29 17.20 31.05 7.14
N LEU A 30 18.45 30.60 7.25
CA LEU A 30 19.13 29.84 6.19
C LEU A 30 18.42 28.51 5.89
N CYS A 31 17.87 27.83 6.91
CA CYS A 31 17.15 26.57 6.74
C CYS A 31 15.91 26.69 5.84
N ARG A 32 15.30 27.86 5.77
CA ARG A 32 14.06 28.14 4.99
C ARG A 32 14.31 28.88 3.68
N ASP A 33 15.55 29.22 3.39
CA ASP A 33 15.96 29.86 2.14
C ASP A 33 16.60 28.84 1.21
N GLN A 34 16.28 28.91 -0.08
CA GLN A 34 16.78 27.95 -1.06
C GLN A 34 18.33 27.91 -1.12
N ARG A 35 18.96 29.06 -1.11
CA ARG A 35 20.43 29.16 -1.15
C ARG A 35 21.06 28.84 0.21
N GLY A 36 20.42 29.30 1.28
CA GLY A 36 20.83 29.02 2.64
C GLY A 36 20.79 27.52 2.95
N CYS A 37 19.73 26.85 2.52
CA CYS A 37 19.56 25.40 2.64
C CYS A 37 20.71 24.64 1.96
N ARG A 38 21.05 25.00 0.74
CA ARG A 38 22.19 24.40 -0.01
C ARG A 38 23.53 24.66 0.66
N TYR A 39 23.70 25.84 1.24
CA TYR A 39 24.90 26.17 2.01
C TYR A 39 25.03 25.28 3.22
N LEU A 40 23.98 25.15 4.04
CA LEU A 40 24.00 24.30 5.23
C LEU A 40 24.17 22.82 4.87
N GLN A 41 23.56 22.33 3.81
CA GLN A 41 23.77 20.96 3.35
C GLN A 41 25.23 20.68 2.97
N ARG A 42 25.89 21.62 2.31
CA ARG A 42 27.32 21.50 1.99
C ARG A 42 28.18 21.46 3.26
N LYS A 43 27.84 22.27 4.25
CA LYS A 43 28.53 22.27 5.56
C LYS A 43 28.35 20.96 6.31
N LEU A 44 27.16 20.37 6.26
CA LEU A 44 26.90 19.05 6.84
C LEU A 44 27.67 17.94 6.12
N ASN A 45 27.88 18.07 4.81
CA ASN A 45 28.69 17.12 4.02
C ASN A 45 30.17 17.09 4.42
N GLU A 46 30.68 18.15 5.03
CA GLU A 46 32.07 18.22 5.52
C GLU A 46 32.31 17.31 6.73
N CYS A 47 31.24 16.76 7.34
CA CYS A 47 31.29 15.82 8.46
C CYS A 47 32.03 16.34 9.71
N ASP A 48 32.06 17.66 9.90
CA ASP A 48 32.61 18.30 11.09
C ASP A 48 31.62 18.17 12.26
N ALA A 49 31.97 17.39 13.27
CA ALA A 49 31.09 17.10 14.41
C ALA A 49 30.66 18.37 15.18
N ASP A 50 31.54 19.37 15.28
CA ASP A 50 31.20 20.63 15.96
C ASP A 50 30.19 21.47 15.16
N VAL A 51 30.31 21.45 13.83
CA VAL A 51 29.37 22.11 12.92
C VAL A 51 28.02 21.42 12.98
N VAL A 52 27.98 20.09 12.92
CA VAL A 52 26.73 19.31 13.06
C VAL A 52 26.06 19.61 14.38
N ASN A 53 26.80 19.60 15.50
CA ASN A 53 26.25 19.89 16.81
C ASN A 53 25.74 21.33 16.91
N ARG A 54 26.46 22.30 16.33
CA ARG A 54 26.03 23.70 16.30
C ARG A 54 24.69 23.87 15.56
N ILE A 55 24.54 23.23 14.42
CA ILE A 55 23.31 23.26 13.63
C ILE A 55 22.18 22.53 14.37
N PHE A 56 22.47 21.38 14.97
CA PHE A 56 21.52 20.63 15.80
C PHE A 56 20.96 21.48 16.93
N GLU A 57 21.83 22.12 17.73
CA GLU A 57 21.40 22.95 18.87
C GLU A 57 20.55 24.14 18.42
N ALA A 58 20.86 24.75 17.27
CA ALA A 58 20.09 25.86 16.73
C ALA A 58 18.71 25.48 16.20
N THR A 59 18.51 24.23 15.80
CA THR A 59 17.33 23.80 15.02
C THR A 59 16.41 22.83 15.75
N LYS A 60 16.89 22.14 16.79
CA LYS A 60 16.15 21.03 17.43
C LYS A 60 14.74 21.42 17.90
N ASP A 61 14.56 22.59 18.47
CA ASP A 61 13.26 23.03 19.00
C ASP A 61 12.29 23.49 17.88
N GLN A 62 12.80 23.77 16.69
CA GLN A 62 12.04 24.21 15.52
C GLN A 62 11.97 23.13 14.44
N ILE A 63 12.42 21.92 14.72
CA ILE A 63 12.60 20.88 13.69
C ILE A 63 11.29 20.52 13.00
N VAL A 64 10.16 20.48 13.69
CA VAL A 64 8.85 20.18 13.11
C VAL A 64 8.48 21.19 12.03
N LEU A 65 8.65 22.48 12.31
CA LEU A 65 8.38 23.56 11.34
C LEU A 65 9.31 23.49 10.14
N LEU A 66 10.55 23.08 10.34
CA LEU A 66 11.52 22.89 9.25
C LEU A 66 11.19 21.67 8.40
N MET A 67 10.73 20.58 8.99
CA MET A 67 10.34 19.37 8.28
C MET A 67 9.17 19.59 7.30
N ILE A 68 8.23 20.45 7.65
CA ILE A 68 7.07 20.77 6.81
C ILE A 68 7.30 21.96 5.85
N ASP A 69 8.47 22.57 5.90
CA ASP A 69 8.83 23.70 5.03
C ASP A 69 9.28 23.21 3.64
N PRO A 70 8.91 23.90 2.54
CA PRO A 70 9.29 23.51 1.18
C PRO A 70 10.80 23.39 0.94
N PHE A 71 11.63 24.18 1.62
CA PHE A 71 13.09 24.12 1.57
C PHE A 71 13.67 23.43 2.80
N GLY A 72 13.14 23.72 3.97
CA GLY A 72 13.59 23.16 5.24
C GLY A 72 13.57 21.64 5.30
N ASN A 73 12.62 20.98 4.59
CA ASN A 73 12.56 19.52 4.57
C ASN A 73 13.83 18.88 3.96
N TYR A 74 14.41 19.47 2.93
CA TYR A 74 15.66 18.98 2.33
C TYR A 74 16.86 19.17 3.28
N PHE A 75 16.89 20.30 3.97
CA PHE A 75 17.88 20.54 5.03
C PHE A 75 17.74 19.49 6.14
N CYS A 76 16.51 19.22 6.62
CA CYS A 76 16.26 18.22 7.67
C CYS A 76 16.74 16.83 7.26
N GLN A 77 16.45 16.41 6.02
CA GLN A 77 16.91 15.13 5.50
C GLN A 77 18.43 14.99 5.59
N LYS A 78 19.16 16.03 5.24
CA LYS A 78 20.62 16.06 5.31
C LYS A 78 21.14 16.10 6.75
N LEU A 79 20.51 16.90 7.61
CA LEU A 79 20.84 16.96 9.03
C LEU A 79 20.70 15.59 9.69
N PHE A 80 19.59 14.88 9.42
CA PHE A 80 19.35 13.56 10.02
C PHE A 80 20.41 12.53 9.63
N GLU A 81 20.92 12.59 8.41
CA GLU A 81 22.04 11.73 7.98
C GLU A 81 23.32 11.98 8.80
N SER A 82 23.54 13.19 9.25
CA SER A 82 24.78 13.62 9.91
C SER A 82 24.72 13.50 11.44
N CYS A 83 23.53 13.27 12.02
CA CYS A 83 23.32 13.27 13.47
C CYS A 83 23.78 11.98 14.14
N THR A 84 24.15 12.09 15.42
CA THR A 84 24.39 10.96 16.31
C THR A 84 23.06 10.30 16.72
N SER A 85 23.12 9.08 17.24
CA SER A 85 21.95 8.38 17.75
C SER A 85 21.23 9.18 18.87
N ALA A 86 21.97 9.82 19.77
CA ALA A 86 21.40 10.67 20.81
C ALA A 86 20.66 11.87 20.25
N GLN A 87 21.19 12.51 19.21
CA GLN A 87 20.53 13.62 18.52
C GLN A 87 19.26 13.16 17.79
N VAL A 88 19.28 11.99 17.18
CA VAL A 88 18.08 11.37 16.56
C VAL A 88 17.00 11.15 17.62
N THR A 89 17.36 10.66 18.80
CA THR A 89 16.42 10.49 19.92
C THR A 89 15.76 11.82 20.32
N GLU A 90 16.56 12.89 20.42
CA GLU A 90 16.01 14.22 20.73
C GLU A 90 15.04 14.72 19.66
N PHE A 91 15.35 14.54 18.38
CA PHE A 91 14.42 14.87 17.30
C PHE A 91 13.11 14.09 17.39
N LEU A 92 13.17 12.80 17.69
CA LEU A 92 11.97 11.97 17.86
C LEU A 92 11.13 12.42 19.04
N ARG A 93 11.74 12.85 20.16
CA ARG A 93 11.01 13.42 21.31
C ARG A 93 10.28 14.72 20.93
N VAL A 94 10.93 15.60 20.20
CA VAL A 94 10.32 16.87 19.74
C VAL A 94 9.20 16.60 18.74
N CYS A 95 9.37 15.65 17.84
CA CYS A 95 8.38 15.30 16.81
C CYS A 95 7.20 14.50 17.39
N SER A 96 7.40 13.73 18.45
CA SER A 96 6.43 12.76 18.99
C SER A 96 5.01 13.29 19.11
N PRO A 97 4.72 14.50 19.64
CA PRO A 97 3.36 15.00 19.76
C PRO A 97 2.64 15.24 18.42
N THR A 98 3.37 15.37 17.31
CA THR A 98 2.84 15.79 15.99
C THR A 98 3.27 14.89 14.84
N VAL A 99 3.77 13.69 15.12
CA VAL A 99 4.27 12.77 14.09
C VAL A 99 3.21 12.47 13.03
N SER A 100 1.97 12.23 13.41
CA SER A 100 0.88 11.97 12.46
C SER A 100 0.63 13.17 11.53
N THR A 101 0.72 14.38 12.05
CA THR A 101 0.58 15.61 11.23
C THR A 101 1.75 15.76 10.27
N ILE A 102 2.97 15.47 10.70
CA ILE A 102 4.17 15.48 9.84
C ILE A 102 4.02 14.41 8.75
N ALA A 103 3.56 13.22 9.10
CA ALA A 103 3.41 12.09 8.18
C ALA A 103 2.50 12.37 6.99
N VAL A 104 1.43 13.14 7.18
CA VAL A 104 0.46 13.48 6.12
C VAL A 104 0.83 14.76 5.35
N ASN A 105 1.83 15.51 5.78
CA ASN A 105 2.30 16.69 5.08
C ASN A 105 3.19 16.29 3.88
N GLN A 106 3.00 16.96 2.73
CA GLN A 106 3.73 16.64 1.48
C GLN A 106 5.26 16.78 1.59
N HIS A 107 5.75 17.67 2.46
CA HIS A 107 7.17 17.85 2.72
C HIS A 107 7.60 17.07 3.96
N GLY A 108 6.81 17.14 5.01
CA GLY A 108 7.08 16.50 6.29
C GLY A 108 7.21 14.99 6.19
N THR A 109 6.40 14.35 5.35
CA THR A 109 6.48 12.90 5.15
C THR A 109 7.86 12.45 4.65
N ARG A 110 8.49 13.23 3.77
CA ARG A 110 9.84 12.92 3.24
C ARG A 110 10.90 13.06 4.33
N ALA A 111 10.85 14.12 5.10
CA ALA A 111 11.77 14.34 6.21
C ALA A 111 11.58 13.27 7.31
N LEU A 112 10.33 12.94 7.65
CA LEU A 112 10.03 11.90 8.63
C LEU A 112 10.56 10.53 8.19
N GLN A 113 10.36 10.14 6.94
CA GLN A 113 10.86 8.88 6.41
C GLN A 113 12.40 8.82 6.46
N LYS A 114 13.07 9.94 6.27
CA LYS A 114 14.53 10.01 6.41
C LYS A 114 14.96 9.86 7.87
N LEU A 115 14.25 10.50 8.80
CA LEU A 115 14.49 10.31 10.23
C LEU A 115 14.30 8.85 10.65
N MET A 116 13.29 8.18 10.11
CA MET A 116 13.02 6.76 10.36
C MET A 116 14.19 5.86 9.99
N GLU A 117 14.93 6.19 8.92
CA GLU A 117 16.12 5.44 8.51
C GLU A 117 17.26 5.46 9.54
N ARG A 118 17.21 6.42 10.47
CA ARG A 118 18.23 6.61 11.52
C ARG A 118 17.88 5.90 12.83
N ILE A 119 16.71 5.28 12.93
CA ILE A 119 16.25 4.59 14.13
C ILE A 119 17.03 3.29 14.31
N THR A 120 17.64 3.14 15.48
CA THR A 120 18.47 1.97 15.83
C THR A 120 18.20 1.44 17.24
N THR A 121 17.49 2.18 18.10
CA THR A 121 17.25 1.80 19.49
C THR A 121 15.77 1.54 19.77
N LYS A 122 15.50 0.73 20.80
CA LYS A 122 14.13 0.45 21.24
C LYS A 122 13.40 1.71 21.74
N GLU A 123 14.11 2.62 22.39
CA GLU A 123 13.55 3.90 22.82
C GLU A 123 13.08 4.73 21.60
N GLN A 124 13.89 4.80 20.56
CA GLN A 124 13.55 5.52 19.32
C GLN A 124 12.34 4.88 18.63
N ILE A 125 12.28 3.56 18.55
CA ILE A 125 11.13 2.82 18.01
C ILE A 125 9.88 3.16 18.81
N PHE A 126 9.95 3.10 20.13
CA PHE A 126 8.83 3.41 21.03
C PHE A 126 8.30 4.83 20.81
N LEU A 127 9.19 5.83 20.76
CA LEU A 127 8.80 7.23 20.52
C LEU A 127 8.04 7.43 19.21
N LEU A 128 8.46 6.75 18.15
CA LEU A 128 7.78 6.81 16.86
C LEU A 128 6.46 6.05 16.87
N VAL A 129 6.47 4.79 17.28
CA VAL A 129 5.32 3.89 17.23
C VAL A 129 4.19 4.35 18.13
N ASP A 130 4.49 4.76 19.36
CA ASP A 130 3.48 5.21 20.31
C ASP A 130 2.71 6.42 19.78
N SER A 131 3.40 7.30 19.06
CA SER A 131 2.82 8.49 18.42
C SER A 131 1.90 8.17 17.23
N LEU A 132 2.09 7.03 16.55
CA LEU A 132 1.34 6.63 15.35
C LEU A 132 0.20 5.67 15.67
N ARG A 133 0.24 5.00 16.81
CA ARG A 133 -0.62 3.87 17.18
C ARG A 133 -2.11 4.11 16.98
N ASN A 134 -2.59 5.30 17.30
CA ASN A 134 -4.02 5.63 17.24
C ASN A 134 -4.48 6.17 15.88
N ASP A 135 -3.56 6.41 14.95
CA ASP A 135 -3.84 7.05 13.66
C ASP A 135 -3.60 6.14 12.45
N VAL A 136 -3.40 4.84 12.66
CA VAL A 136 -2.97 3.91 11.60
C VAL A 136 -3.89 3.93 10.41
N VAL A 137 -5.20 3.78 10.60
CA VAL A 137 -6.18 3.71 9.48
C VAL A 137 -6.20 5.04 8.72
N ARG A 138 -6.17 6.16 9.42
CA ARG A 138 -6.08 7.50 8.81
C ARG A 138 -4.82 7.64 7.96
N LEU A 139 -3.67 7.21 8.48
CA LEU A 139 -2.39 7.27 7.77
C LEU A 139 -2.37 6.35 6.55
N ILE A 140 -2.89 5.14 6.67
CA ILE A 140 -3.00 4.19 5.54
C ILE A 140 -3.79 4.80 4.38
N ARG A 141 -4.84 5.55 4.66
CA ARG A 141 -5.72 6.17 3.67
C ARG A 141 -5.20 7.50 3.13
N ASP A 142 -4.15 8.04 3.73
CA ASP A 142 -3.57 9.32 3.31
C ASP A 142 -2.56 9.15 2.17
N LEU A 143 -2.53 10.10 1.24
CA LEU A 143 -1.62 10.11 0.08
C LEU A 143 -0.15 10.02 0.49
N ASN A 144 0.23 10.66 1.59
CA ASN A 144 1.60 10.70 2.11
C ASN A 144 1.79 9.72 3.27
N GLY A 145 0.82 9.66 4.18
CA GLY A 145 0.86 8.82 5.39
C GLY A 145 1.01 7.33 5.10
N ASN A 146 0.43 6.85 3.99
CA ASN A 146 0.54 5.43 3.62
C ASN A 146 2.00 4.99 3.41
N HIS A 147 2.85 5.88 2.92
CA HIS A 147 4.28 5.59 2.72
C HIS A 147 5.03 5.45 4.05
N VAL A 148 4.62 6.19 5.08
CA VAL A 148 5.18 6.04 6.44
C VAL A 148 4.84 4.66 7.00
N ILE A 149 3.59 4.23 6.88
CA ILE A 149 3.16 2.89 7.32
C ILE A 149 3.89 1.79 6.55
N GLN A 150 4.00 1.92 5.22
CA GLN A 150 4.73 0.94 4.41
C GLN A 150 6.22 0.86 4.80
N LYS A 151 6.83 1.99 5.13
CA LYS A 151 8.22 2.02 5.57
C LYS A 151 8.41 1.34 6.93
N LEU A 152 7.47 1.49 7.86
CA LEU A 152 7.48 0.76 9.12
C LEU A 152 7.43 -0.75 8.88
N LEU A 153 6.52 -1.22 8.03
CA LEU A 153 6.40 -2.64 7.67
C LEU A 153 7.70 -3.21 7.06
N LEU A 154 8.41 -2.40 6.28
CA LEU A 154 9.64 -2.82 5.61
C LEU A 154 10.85 -2.85 6.56
N THR A 155 10.93 -1.93 7.51
CA THR A 155 12.16 -1.65 8.28
C THR A 155 12.14 -2.08 9.74
N MET A 156 10.95 -2.30 10.32
CA MET A 156 10.79 -2.65 11.73
C MET A 156 10.53 -4.15 11.92
N ASN A 157 10.84 -4.66 13.11
CA ASN A 157 10.54 -6.04 13.49
C ASN A 157 9.04 -6.28 13.71
N GLY A 158 8.61 -7.53 13.58
CA GLY A 158 7.20 -7.91 13.65
C GLY A 158 6.46 -7.41 14.90
N GLU A 159 7.09 -7.48 16.08
CA GLU A 159 6.49 -7.01 17.33
C GLU A 159 6.26 -5.50 17.35
N ASP A 160 7.18 -4.74 16.77
CA ASP A 160 7.11 -3.28 16.73
C ASP A 160 6.01 -2.76 15.81
N VAL A 161 5.60 -3.55 14.81
CA VAL A 161 4.54 -3.20 13.85
C VAL A 161 3.24 -3.97 14.08
N GLN A 162 3.10 -4.71 15.17
CA GLN A 162 1.88 -5.47 15.49
C GLN A 162 0.63 -4.57 15.46
N PHE A 163 0.73 -3.33 15.94
CA PHE A 163 -0.37 -2.38 15.92
C PHE A 163 -0.92 -2.09 14.52
N ILE A 164 -0.10 -2.20 13.48
CA ILE A 164 -0.52 -2.04 12.08
C ILE A 164 -1.40 -3.23 11.66
N TYR A 165 -0.98 -4.44 11.99
CA TYR A 165 -1.76 -5.66 11.70
C TYR A 165 -3.08 -5.69 12.46
N ASP A 166 -3.08 -5.29 13.72
CA ASP A 166 -4.29 -5.20 14.52
C ASP A 166 -5.29 -4.20 13.92
N ALA A 167 -4.84 -3.01 13.57
CA ALA A 167 -5.67 -1.98 12.92
C ALA A 167 -6.18 -2.43 11.54
N ALA A 168 -5.34 -3.09 10.74
CA ALA A 168 -5.72 -3.62 9.44
C ALA A 168 -6.78 -4.72 9.54
N CYS A 169 -6.67 -5.61 10.52
CA CYS A 169 -7.68 -6.64 10.79
C CYS A 169 -9.01 -6.03 11.25
N ASP A 170 -8.96 -5.05 12.15
CA ASP A 170 -10.17 -4.41 12.69
C ASP A 170 -10.92 -3.58 11.65
N SER A 171 -10.23 -3.04 10.65
CA SER A 171 -10.76 -2.13 9.64
C SER A 171 -10.55 -2.63 8.21
N VAL A 172 -10.61 -3.95 7.98
CA VAL A 172 -10.24 -4.58 6.72
C VAL A 172 -11.05 -4.09 5.52
N ILE A 173 -12.34 -3.83 5.68
CA ILE A 173 -13.21 -3.29 4.62
C ILE A 173 -12.81 -1.84 4.32
N GLU A 174 -12.72 -1.00 5.34
CA GLU A 174 -12.39 0.43 5.18
C GLU A 174 -11.03 0.62 4.52
N VAL A 175 -10.03 -0.15 4.94
CA VAL A 175 -8.68 -0.11 4.37
C VAL A 175 -8.66 -0.75 2.99
N GLY A 176 -9.25 -1.92 2.82
CA GLY A 176 -9.23 -2.67 1.56
C GLY A 176 -9.97 -1.99 0.42
N SER A 177 -11.02 -1.25 0.72
CA SER A 177 -11.84 -0.50 -0.25
C SER A 177 -11.28 0.89 -0.57
N HIS A 178 -10.09 1.21 -0.10
CA HIS A 178 -9.44 2.49 -0.35
C HIS A 178 -8.27 2.35 -1.32
N ARG A 179 -8.09 3.35 -2.21
CA ARG A 179 -7.05 3.31 -3.26
C ARG A 179 -5.62 3.12 -2.73
N HIS A 180 -5.28 3.73 -1.59
CA HIS A 180 -3.99 3.53 -0.93
C HIS A 180 -4.03 2.35 0.03
N GLY A 181 -5.14 2.16 0.71
CA GLY A 181 -5.32 1.10 1.69
C GLY A 181 -5.18 -0.30 1.11
N CYS A 182 -5.70 -0.55 -0.09
CA CYS A 182 -5.57 -1.85 -0.75
C CYS A 182 -4.10 -2.22 -1.02
N CYS A 183 -3.27 -1.24 -1.37
CA CYS A 183 -1.84 -1.44 -1.53
C CYS A 183 -1.15 -1.73 -0.19
N VAL A 184 -1.52 -1.02 0.87
CA VAL A 184 -0.96 -1.25 2.20
C VAL A 184 -1.33 -2.64 2.74
N LEU A 185 -2.58 -3.10 2.53
CA LEU A 185 -2.97 -4.47 2.90
C LEU A 185 -2.14 -5.53 2.18
N GLN A 186 -1.86 -5.34 0.89
CA GLN A 186 -0.99 -6.25 0.14
C GLN A 186 0.44 -6.26 0.72
N ARG A 187 0.96 -5.11 1.13
CA ARG A 187 2.25 -5.01 1.83
C ARG A 187 2.21 -5.69 3.20
N CYS A 188 1.13 -5.51 3.96
CA CYS A 188 0.93 -6.24 5.20
C CYS A 188 1.02 -7.76 4.98
N LEU A 189 0.33 -8.28 3.96
CA LEU A 189 0.37 -9.72 3.63
C LEU A 189 1.76 -10.18 3.20
N THR A 190 2.52 -9.34 2.49
CA THR A 190 3.88 -9.65 2.05
C THR A 190 4.85 -9.80 3.21
N TYR A 191 4.82 -8.89 4.17
CA TYR A 191 5.79 -8.81 5.27
C TYR A 191 5.32 -9.47 6.57
N ALA A 192 4.09 -9.99 6.61
CA ALA A 192 3.52 -10.59 7.80
C ALA A 192 4.28 -11.84 8.28
N SER A 193 4.37 -12.01 9.59
CA SER A 193 4.64 -13.32 10.18
C SER A 193 3.56 -14.33 9.75
N PRO A 194 3.82 -15.64 9.79
CA PRO A 194 2.80 -16.65 9.47
C PRO A 194 1.51 -16.45 10.25
N GLU A 195 1.59 -16.09 11.52
CA GLU A 195 0.43 -15.84 12.38
C GLU A 195 -0.37 -14.60 11.95
N ASN A 196 0.29 -13.47 11.73
CA ASN A 196 -0.36 -12.25 11.28
C ASN A 196 -0.95 -12.40 9.88
N ARG A 197 -0.26 -13.11 9.00
CA ARG A 197 -0.77 -13.40 7.65
C ARG A 197 -2.06 -14.22 7.73
N ARG A 198 -2.09 -15.26 8.53
CA ARG A 198 -3.28 -16.08 8.74
C ARG A 198 -4.44 -15.25 9.29
N LYS A 199 -4.22 -14.47 10.34
CA LYS A 199 -5.25 -13.59 10.93
C LYS A 199 -5.82 -12.61 9.90
N LEU A 200 -4.95 -11.93 9.17
CA LEU A 200 -5.37 -10.95 8.16
C LEU A 200 -6.12 -11.60 6.99
N VAL A 201 -5.63 -12.74 6.50
CA VAL A 201 -6.32 -13.50 5.44
C VAL A 201 -7.68 -13.99 5.91
N CYS A 202 -7.81 -14.49 7.15
CA CYS A 202 -9.11 -14.88 7.71
C CYS A 202 -10.10 -13.70 7.71
N ARG A 203 -9.66 -12.52 8.10
CA ARG A 203 -10.49 -11.31 8.06
C ARG A 203 -10.89 -10.92 6.63
N ILE A 204 -9.99 -11.04 5.67
CA ILE A 204 -10.28 -10.81 4.26
C ILE A 204 -11.32 -11.82 3.75
N ILE A 205 -11.19 -13.10 4.11
CA ILE A 205 -12.13 -14.15 3.72
C ILE A 205 -13.52 -13.90 4.33
N GLU A 206 -13.60 -13.53 5.60
CA GLU A 206 -14.87 -13.20 6.26
C GLU A 206 -15.60 -12.04 5.56
N GLU A 207 -14.86 -11.06 5.05
CA GLU A 207 -15.39 -9.87 4.39
C GLU A 207 -15.28 -9.93 2.85
N ALA A 208 -15.01 -11.11 2.30
CA ALA A 208 -14.70 -11.28 0.87
C ALA A 208 -15.81 -10.76 -0.04
N LEU A 209 -17.07 -11.01 0.30
CA LEU A 209 -18.21 -10.56 -0.52
C LEU A 209 -18.36 -9.04 -0.56
N SER A 210 -17.93 -8.34 0.48
CA SER A 210 -17.89 -6.87 0.51
C SER A 210 -16.71 -6.31 -0.29
N LEU A 211 -15.58 -7.03 -0.31
CA LEU A 211 -14.35 -6.59 -0.97
C LEU A 211 -14.32 -6.91 -2.47
N VAL A 212 -14.86 -8.07 -2.84
CA VAL A 212 -14.71 -8.62 -4.20
C VAL A 212 -15.33 -7.76 -5.30
N GLY A 213 -16.41 -7.08 -4.99
CA GLY A 213 -17.11 -6.17 -5.92
C GLY A 213 -16.61 -4.73 -5.88
N ASP A 214 -15.69 -4.40 -4.98
CA ASP A 214 -15.15 -3.05 -4.82
C ASP A 214 -14.02 -2.78 -5.82
N PRO A 215 -13.92 -1.55 -6.37
CA PRO A 215 -12.87 -1.17 -7.33
C PRO A 215 -11.45 -1.41 -6.85
N PHE A 216 -11.20 -1.36 -5.55
CA PHE A 216 -9.90 -1.57 -4.91
C PHE A 216 -9.85 -2.89 -4.13
N GLY A 217 -10.91 -3.22 -3.43
CA GLY A 217 -11.02 -4.45 -2.63
C GLY A 217 -10.84 -5.73 -3.43
N ASN A 218 -11.23 -5.73 -4.70
CA ASN A 218 -11.03 -6.90 -5.57
C ASN A 218 -9.54 -7.26 -5.71
N TYR A 219 -8.64 -6.30 -5.70
CA TYR A 219 -7.20 -6.56 -5.76
C TYR A 219 -6.67 -7.22 -4.48
N VAL A 220 -7.25 -6.88 -3.32
CA VAL A 220 -6.93 -7.54 -2.06
C VAL A 220 -7.30 -9.02 -2.12
N CYS A 221 -8.50 -9.34 -2.60
CA CYS A 221 -8.94 -10.72 -2.81
C CYS A 221 -8.04 -11.47 -3.81
N GLN A 222 -7.69 -10.84 -4.93
CA GLN A 222 -6.79 -11.44 -5.92
C GLN A 222 -5.40 -11.73 -5.34
N TYR A 223 -4.89 -10.85 -4.48
CA TYR A 223 -3.59 -11.03 -3.85
C TYR A 223 -3.55 -12.25 -2.91
N VAL A 224 -4.66 -12.60 -2.28
CA VAL A 224 -4.75 -13.82 -1.47
C VAL A 224 -4.43 -15.06 -2.30
N PHE A 225 -4.88 -15.14 -3.55
CA PHE A 225 -4.52 -16.24 -4.46
C PHE A 225 -3.02 -16.23 -4.80
N ASP A 226 -2.42 -15.05 -4.94
CA ASP A 226 -0.98 -14.91 -5.25
C ASP A 226 -0.07 -15.39 -4.13
N LEU A 227 -0.57 -15.52 -2.91
CA LEU A 227 0.16 -16.11 -1.78
C LEU A 227 0.42 -17.62 -1.96
N GLN A 228 -0.32 -18.28 -2.84
CA GLN A 228 -0.18 -19.71 -3.17
C GLN A 228 -0.25 -20.65 -1.95
N VAL A 229 -1.11 -20.31 -1.00
CA VAL A 229 -1.41 -21.14 0.18
C VAL A 229 -2.77 -21.79 -0.04
N GLN A 230 -2.80 -23.13 -0.13
CA GLN A 230 -4.02 -23.88 -0.46
C GLN A 230 -5.18 -23.58 0.49
N GLU A 231 -4.92 -23.56 1.79
CA GLU A 231 -5.94 -23.24 2.81
C GLU A 231 -6.60 -21.87 2.58
N PHE A 232 -5.82 -20.88 2.17
CA PHE A 232 -6.33 -19.53 1.89
C PHE A 232 -7.17 -19.49 0.61
N THR A 233 -6.70 -20.16 -0.42
CA THR A 233 -7.44 -20.32 -1.69
C THR A 233 -8.77 -21.02 -1.45
N ASP A 234 -8.77 -22.13 -0.74
CA ASP A 234 -9.97 -22.91 -0.43
C ASP A 234 -10.97 -22.10 0.39
N GLY A 235 -10.49 -21.38 1.40
CA GLY A 235 -11.33 -20.52 2.24
C GLY A 235 -11.98 -19.39 1.46
N LEU A 236 -11.24 -18.76 0.54
CA LEU A 236 -11.76 -17.66 -0.27
C LEU A 236 -12.77 -18.18 -1.30
N VAL A 237 -12.46 -19.26 -2.01
CA VAL A 237 -13.36 -19.89 -2.99
C VAL A 237 -14.66 -20.36 -2.34
N ALA A 238 -14.60 -20.87 -1.12
CA ALA A 238 -15.80 -21.28 -0.36
C ALA A 238 -16.80 -20.13 -0.17
N GLN A 239 -16.34 -18.87 -0.16
CA GLN A 239 -17.25 -17.71 -0.09
C GLN A 239 -17.96 -17.44 -1.43
N PHE A 240 -17.42 -17.91 -2.54
CA PHE A 240 -17.91 -17.64 -3.89
C PHE A 240 -18.83 -18.74 -4.44
N VAL A 241 -18.60 -19.99 -4.06
CA VAL A 241 -19.42 -21.12 -4.47
C VAL A 241 -20.88 -20.90 -4.05
N GLY A 242 -21.80 -21.15 -4.99
CA GLY A 242 -23.22 -20.85 -4.86
C GLY A 242 -23.60 -19.40 -5.21
N LYS A 243 -22.64 -18.55 -5.56
CA LYS A 243 -22.84 -17.14 -5.91
C LYS A 243 -22.12 -16.75 -7.21
N LEU A 244 -21.64 -17.73 -7.97
CA LEU A 244 -20.80 -17.47 -9.14
C LEU A 244 -21.54 -16.70 -10.23
N LEU A 245 -22.83 -16.90 -10.42
CA LEU A 245 -23.64 -16.10 -11.37
C LEU A 245 -23.56 -14.62 -11.03
N PHE A 246 -23.91 -14.25 -9.80
CA PHE A 246 -23.90 -12.87 -9.34
C PHE A 246 -22.51 -12.23 -9.42
N LEU A 247 -21.48 -12.94 -8.97
CA LEU A 247 -20.10 -12.44 -8.97
C LEU A 247 -19.52 -12.31 -10.38
N SER A 248 -19.88 -13.20 -11.29
CA SER A 248 -19.38 -13.21 -12.67
C SER A 248 -19.96 -12.11 -13.55
N MET A 249 -21.11 -11.55 -13.18
CA MET A 249 -21.79 -10.50 -13.94
C MET A 249 -21.43 -9.08 -13.51
N GLN A 250 -20.40 -8.91 -12.69
CA GLN A 250 -19.96 -7.60 -12.22
C GLN A 250 -18.53 -7.29 -12.67
N LYS A 251 -18.28 -6.01 -12.92
CA LYS A 251 -17.02 -5.49 -13.47
C LYS A 251 -15.78 -5.96 -12.69
N PHE A 252 -15.81 -5.89 -11.35
CA PHE A 252 -14.65 -6.19 -10.53
C PHE A 252 -14.64 -7.61 -10.01
N SER A 253 -15.75 -8.11 -9.50
CA SER A 253 -15.83 -9.48 -8.97
C SER A 253 -15.64 -10.55 -10.05
N SER A 254 -16.00 -10.29 -11.30
CA SER A 254 -15.72 -11.24 -12.40
C SER A 254 -14.22 -11.52 -12.57
N ASN A 255 -13.37 -10.52 -12.37
CA ASN A 255 -11.91 -10.71 -12.40
C ASN A 255 -11.43 -11.63 -11.26
N VAL A 256 -12.05 -11.53 -10.10
CA VAL A 256 -11.74 -12.41 -8.97
C VAL A 256 -12.20 -13.83 -9.22
N VAL A 257 -13.38 -14.02 -9.82
CA VAL A 257 -13.86 -15.35 -10.23
C VAL A 257 -12.90 -15.99 -11.25
N GLU A 258 -12.47 -15.26 -12.25
CA GLU A 258 -11.48 -15.76 -13.22
C GLU A 258 -10.16 -16.14 -12.53
N LYS A 259 -9.66 -15.28 -11.64
CA LYS A 259 -8.44 -15.56 -10.87
C LYS A 259 -8.60 -16.79 -9.97
N SER A 260 -9.75 -16.97 -9.34
CA SER A 260 -10.04 -18.14 -8.51
C SER A 260 -10.03 -19.43 -9.34
N LEU A 261 -10.62 -19.43 -10.53
CA LEU A 261 -10.56 -20.55 -11.46
C LEU A 261 -9.11 -20.90 -11.83
N ARG A 262 -8.27 -19.91 -12.11
CA ARG A 262 -6.87 -20.14 -12.51
C ARG A 262 -5.96 -20.55 -11.34
N SER A 263 -6.33 -20.24 -10.12
CA SER A 263 -5.47 -20.43 -8.94
C SER A 263 -5.84 -21.63 -8.07
N SER A 264 -7.02 -22.22 -8.31
CA SER A 264 -7.55 -23.29 -7.47
C SER A 264 -7.02 -24.67 -7.87
N SER A 265 -7.15 -25.61 -6.93
CA SER A 265 -6.92 -27.05 -7.20
C SER A 265 -7.94 -27.60 -8.21
N PRO A 266 -7.63 -28.68 -8.92
CA PRO A 266 -8.58 -29.31 -9.85
C PRO A 266 -9.92 -29.63 -9.21
N TYR A 267 -9.95 -30.02 -7.95
CA TYR A 267 -11.17 -30.28 -7.19
C TYR A 267 -12.09 -29.05 -7.11
N LEU A 268 -11.53 -27.90 -6.73
CA LEU A 268 -12.30 -26.66 -6.61
C LEU A 268 -12.69 -26.10 -8.00
N ILE A 269 -11.80 -26.23 -8.97
CA ILE A 269 -12.13 -25.87 -10.38
C ILE A 269 -13.34 -26.66 -10.85
N ASP A 270 -13.38 -27.97 -10.58
CA ASP A 270 -14.51 -28.82 -10.95
C ASP A 270 -15.82 -28.36 -10.33
N ILE A 271 -15.82 -28.02 -9.04
CA ILE A 271 -17.02 -27.51 -8.34
C ILE A 271 -17.48 -26.19 -8.97
N MET A 272 -16.57 -25.24 -9.22
CA MET A 272 -16.92 -23.96 -9.81
C MET A 272 -17.41 -24.11 -11.25
N VAL A 273 -16.76 -24.96 -12.05
CA VAL A 273 -17.15 -25.23 -13.44
C VAL A 273 -18.53 -25.86 -13.49
N GLU A 274 -18.84 -26.84 -12.63
CA GLU A 274 -20.17 -27.44 -12.55
C GLU A 274 -21.27 -26.42 -12.24
N GLU A 275 -21.01 -25.47 -11.33
CA GLU A 275 -21.96 -24.39 -11.06
C GLU A 275 -22.16 -23.49 -12.30
N ILE A 276 -21.07 -23.08 -12.96
CA ILE A 276 -21.09 -22.25 -14.16
C ILE A 276 -21.87 -22.93 -15.31
N LEU A 277 -21.77 -24.24 -15.42
CA LEU A 277 -22.43 -25.03 -16.49
C LEU A 277 -23.91 -25.32 -16.22
N GLN A 278 -24.46 -24.95 -15.07
CA GLN A 278 -25.91 -25.06 -14.87
C GLN A 278 -26.65 -24.28 -15.96
N PRO A 279 -27.71 -24.84 -16.57
CA PRO A 279 -28.31 -24.27 -17.79
C PRO A 279 -28.72 -22.80 -17.65
N ASP A 280 -29.34 -22.42 -16.55
CA ASP A 280 -29.79 -21.05 -16.31
C ASP A 280 -28.62 -20.10 -16.09
N ILE A 281 -27.60 -20.53 -15.35
CA ILE A 281 -26.36 -19.76 -15.09
C ILE A 281 -25.58 -19.57 -16.38
N LEU A 282 -25.34 -20.63 -17.13
CA LEU A 282 -24.60 -20.59 -18.37
C LEU A 282 -25.29 -19.67 -19.40
N HIS A 283 -26.61 -19.73 -19.51
CA HIS A 283 -27.39 -18.87 -20.39
C HIS A 283 -27.16 -17.38 -20.08
N GLU A 284 -27.31 -16.98 -18.82
CA GLU A 284 -27.09 -15.59 -18.39
C GLU A 284 -25.65 -15.12 -18.63
N LEU A 285 -24.67 -15.96 -18.30
CA LEU A 285 -23.25 -15.62 -18.50
C LEU A 285 -22.87 -15.48 -19.98
N LEU A 286 -23.47 -16.26 -20.87
CA LEU A 286 -23.26 -16.13 -22.32
C LEU A 286 -23.71 -14.78 -22.89
N LEU A 287 -24.66 -14.13 -22.24
CA LEU A 287 -25.22 -12.84 -22.66
C LEU A 287 -24.57 -11.64 -21.94
N ASP A 288 -23.82 -11.89 -20.88
CA ASP A 288 -23.30 -10.83 -20.01
C ASP A 288 -21.93 -10.30 -20.45
N ASN A 289 -21.73 -8.99 -20.32
CA ASN A 289 -20.50 -8.28 -20.67
C ASN A 289 -19.24 -8.80 -19.95
N TYR A 290 -19.40 -9.30 -18.74
CA TYR A 290 -18.32 -9.81 -17.90
C TYR A 290 -18.35 -11.33 -17.78
N GLY A 291 -19.55 -11.89 -17.65
CA GLY A 291 -19.77 -13.32 -17.51
C GLY A 291 -19.22 -14.15 -18.67
N ASN A 292 -19.21 -13.62 -19.89
CA ASN A 292 -18.66 -14.33 -21.05
C ASN A 292 -17.16 -14.61 -20.90
N TYR A 293 -16.40 -13.76 -20.21
CA TYR A 293 -14.98 -14.01 -19.94
C TYR A 293 -14.78 -15.11 -18.90
N VAL A 294 -15.70 -15.21 -17.92
CA VAL A 294 -15.68 -16.31 -16.95
C VAL A 294 -15.89 -17.65 -17.64
N ILE A 295 -16.80 -17.74 -18.63
CA ILE A 295 -16.97 -18.96 -19.44
C ILE A 295 -15.70 -19.28 -20.21
N GLN A 296 -15.07 -18.30 -20.83
CA GLN A 296 -13.81 -18.49 -21.55
C GLN A 296 -12.70 -19.01 -20.62
N THR A 297 -12.62 -18.49 -19.41
CA THR A 297 -11.67 -18.98 -18.41
C THR A 297 -12.02 -20.40 -17.94
N ALA A 298 -13.29 -20.73 -17.74
CA ALA A 298 -13.73 -22.07 -17.41
C ALA A 298 -13.33 -23.10 -18.51
N LEU A 299 -13.45 -22.72 -19.78
CA LEU A 299 -12.95 -23.52 -20.88
C LEU A 299 -11.43 -23.75 -20.80
N ASP A 300 -10.65 -22.71 -20.54
CA ASP A 300 -9.19 -22.82 -20.44
C ASP A 300 -8.77 -23.75 -19.31
N VAL A 301 -9.33 -23.56 -18.11
CA VAL A 301 -8.94 -24.34 -16.93
C VAL A 301 -9.47 -25.78 -16.97
N SER A 302 -10.48 -26.06 -17.79
CA SER A 302 -11.01 -27.43 -17.95
C SER A 302 -9.95 -28.42 -18.42
N ALA A 303 -8.88 -27.95 -19.04
CA ALA A 303 -7.74 -28.78 -19.44
C ALA A 303 -7.10 -29.55 -18.27
N CYS A 304 -7.10 -28.98 -17.07
CA CYS A 304 -6.54 -29.62 -15.88
C CYS A 304 -7.48 -30.67 -15.24
N LEU A 305 -8.74 -30.75 -15.69
CA LEU A 305 -9.74 -31.69 -15.18
C LEU A 305 -9.73 -33.06 -15.91
N GLY A 306 -8.84 -33.22 -16.86
CA GLY A 306 -8.73 -34.43 -17.68
C GLY A 306 -9.61 -34.39 -18.94
N PRO A 307 -9.35 -35.30 -19.91
CA PRO A 307 -9.93 -35.24 -21.24
C PRO A 307 -11.45 -35.42 -21.26
N VAL A 308 -11.99 -36.25 -20.39
CA VAL A 308 -13.45 -36.53 -20.34
C VAL A 308 -14.19 -35.26 -19.86
N LYS A 309 -13.72 -34.64 -18.80
CA LYS A 309 -14.34 -33.45 -18.26
C LYS A 309 -14.17 -32.25 -19.20
N ARG A 310 -12.98 -32.10 -19.77
CA ARG A 310 -12.71 -31.06 -20.78
C ARG A 310 -13.68 -31.15 -21.94
N LYS A 311 -13.91 -32.35 -22.50
CA LYS A 311 -14.87 -32.60 -23.57
C LYS A 311 -16.29 -32.28 -23.13
N HIS A 312 -16.67 -32.64 -21.92
CA HIS A 312 -17.98 -32.34 -21.35
C HIS A 312 -18.22 -30.83 -21.29
N VAL A 313 -17.26 -30.07 -20.73
CA VAL A 313 -17.33 -28.60 -20.63
C VAL A 313 -17.48 -27.98 -22.03
N ALA A 314 -16.63 -28.38 -22.99
CA ALA A 314 -16.68 -27.88 -24.38
C ALA A 314 -18.02 -28.16 -25.04
N THR A 315 -18.51 -29.38 -24.93
CA THR A 315 -19.79 -29.80 -25.54
C THR A 315 -20.97 -29.06 -24.93
N THR A 316 -20.98 -28.87 -23.60
CA THR A 316 -22.06 -28.17 -22.90
C THR A 316 -22.10 -26.69 -23.32
N VAL A 317 -20.98 -26.03 -23.40
CA VAL A 317 -20.89 -24.62 -23.83
C VAL A 317 -21.29 -24.48 -25.30
N GLN A 318 -20.83 -25.38 -26.18
CA GLN A 318 -21.17 -25.39 -27.59
C GLN A 318 -22.68 -25.59 -27.83
N THR A 319 -23.31 -26.51 -27.11
CA THR A 319 -24.74 -26.75 -27.16
C THR A 319 -25.52 -25.50 -26.69
N ALA A 320 -25.12 -24.87 -25.60
CA ALA A 320 -25.75 -23.65 -25.12
C ALA A 320 -25.65 -22.51 -26.15
N LEU A 321 -24.49 -22.38 -26.82
CA LEU A 321 -24.30 -21.36 -27.87
C LEU A 321 -25.21 -21.58 -29.07
N SER A 322 -25.54 -22.82 -29.39
CA SER A 322 -26.42 -23.14 -30.52
C SER A 322 -27.84 -22.64 -30.33
N THR A 323 -28.26 -22.47 -29.09
CA THR A 323 -29.62 -22.01 -28.69
C THR A 323 -29.65 -20.57 -28.19
N THR A 324 -28.51 -19.98 -27.92
CA THR A 324 -28.39 -18.62 -27.34
C THR A 324 -27.69 -17.70 -28.35
N LYS A 325 -28.36 -16.60 -28.72
CA LYS A 325 -27.74 -15.55 -29.55
C LYS A 325 -26.82 -14.65 -28.72
N SER A 326 -25.64 -15.18 -28.39
CA SER A 326 -24.65 -14.44 -27.64
C SER A 326 -23.92 -13.41 -28.49
N PRO A 327 -23.80 -12.14 -28.05
CA PRO A 327 -22.94 -11.15 -28.72
C PRO A 327 -21.45 -11.56 -28.71
N TYR A 328 -21.06 -12.45 -27.81
CA TYR A 328 -19.70 -12.94 -27.59
C TYR A 328 -19.43 -14.32 -28.21
N GLY A 329 -20.42 -14.88 -28.87
CA GLY A 329 -20.39 -16.25 -29.39
C GLY A 329 -19.19 -16.54 -30.30
N ARG A 330 -18.75 -15.59 -31.12
CA ARG A 330 -17.57 -15.77 -31.99
C ARG A 330 -16.28 -16.00 -31.20
N ARG A 331 -16.07 -15.22 -30.11
CA ARG A 331 -14.89 -15.36 -29.26
C ARG A 331 -14.89 -16.72 -28.55
N ILE A 332 -16.02 -17.11 -27.99
CA ILE A 332 -16.19 -18.40 -27.32
C ILE A 332 -15.99 -19.56 -28.27
N MET A 333 -16.54 -19.49 -29.50
CA MET A 333 -16.33 -20.51 -30.53
C MET A 333 -14.88 -20.62 -30.99
N THR A 334 -14.17 -19.50 -31.11
CA THR A 334 -12.72 -19.51 -31.39
C THR A 334 -11.95 -20.25 -30.31
N LYS A 335 -12.31 -20.00 -29.04
CA LYS A 335 -11.70 -20.68 -27.91
C LYS A 335 -11.97 -22.19 -27.89
N LEU A 336 -13.19 -22.59 -28.24
CA LEU A 336 -13.57 -24.01 -28.37
C LEU A 336 -12.75 -24.73 -29.47
N LYS A 337 -12.55 -24.10 -30.64
CA LYS A 337 -11.73 -24.64 -31.70
C LYS A 337 -10.25 -24.83 -31.37
N ASN A 338 -9.72 -23.97 -30.54
CA ASN A 338 -8.33 -24.06 -30.09
C ASN A 338 -8.11 -25.16 -29.04
N GLN A 339 -9.18 -25.83 -28.60
CA GLN A 339 -9.14 -26.92 -27.62
C GLN A 339 -9.25 -28.29 -28.22
N GLU A 340 -9.65 -28.39 -29.51
CA GLU A 340 -9.64 -29.59 -30.30
C GLU A 340 -8.21 -29.96 -30.72
#